data_f60f27251b8bc68e57ddcc28db0e5091
#
_entry.id   f60f27251b8bc68e57ddcc28db0e5091
#
_cell.length_a   1.000
_cell.length_b   1.000
_cell.length_c   1.000
_cell.angle_alpha   90.00
_cell.angle_beta   90.00
_cell.angle_gamma   90.00
#
_symmetry.space_group_name_H-M   'P 1'
#
loop_
_entity.id
_entity.type
_entity.pdbx_description
1 polymer ?
#
loop_
_entity_poly.entity_id
_entity_poly.type
_entity_poly.pdbx_seq_one_letter_code
_entity_poly.pdbx_strand_id
1 'polypeptide(L)'
;MDKKHTRRKKISDNAKATLLRWWIVGMCYFMIGFGTQAGGYTSPIDLIFFLGVGIGLVTIVVYNPIAYNVFDIVRGGEIVNHRYRNKKGWQRALQTLGDLGLSMLVVILVYLSYQNINLFLVGLLGLSPETVVVAGEPFGFATLYTLFYSAITGLTDKLRAIRTGSATV
;
A
#
# COMPACT_ATOMS: atom_id res chain seq x y z
N MET A 1 -29.70 37.64 9.65
CA MET A 1 -28.44 37.00 10.12
C MET A 1 -28.39 35.58 9.55
N ASP A 2 -27.71 35.46 8.46
CA ASP A 2 -27.69 34.22 7.66
C ASP A 2 -26.58 33.31 8.22
N LYS A 3 -26.95 32.22 8.89
CA LYS A 3 -26.02 31.22 9.39
C LYS A 3 -25.53 30.39 8.20
N LYS A 4 -24.44 30.82 7.56
CA LYS A 4 -23.65 29.95 6.66
C LYS A 4 -23.22 28.71 7.41
N HIS A 5 -23.99 27.63 7.29
CA HIS A 5 -23.57 26.28 7.64
C HIS A 5 -22.36 25.92 6.78
N THR A 6 -21.17 26.10 7.31
CA THR A 6 -19.92 25.59 6.74
C THR A 6 -20.02 24.07 6.74
N ARG A 7 -20.49 23.51 5.63
CA ARG A 7 -20.53 22.06 5.38
C ARG A 7 -19.07 21.56 5.38
N ARG A 8 -18.59 21.09 6.54
CA ARG A 8 -17.30 20.43 6.64
C ARG A 8 -17.30 19.27 5.63
N LYS A 9 -16.46 19.37 4.62
CA LYS A 9 -16.29 18.36 3.57
C LYS A 9 -15.83 17.07 4.25
N LYS A 10 -16.74 16.10 4.41
CA LYS A 10 -16.45 14.82 5.04
C LYS A 10 -15.43 14.06 4.18
N ILE A 11 -14.30 13.66 4.75
CA ILE A 11 -13.27 12.88 4.06
C ILE A 11 -13.92 11.58 3.57
N SER A 12 -13.68 11.21 2.31
CA SER A 12 -14.25 9.98 1.74
C SER A 12 -13.69 8.74 2.45
N ASP A 13 -14.48 7.68 2.52
CA ASP A 13 -14.05 6.44 3.18
C ASP A 13 -12.90 5.76 2.43
N ASN A 14 -12.82 5.94 1.11
CA ASN A 14 -11.64 5.53 0.32
C ASN A 14 -10.37 6.26 0.78
N ALA A 15 -10.45 7.56 1.04
CA ALA A 15 -9.30 8.33 1.53
C ALA A 15 -8.86 7.90 2.93
N LYS A 16 -9.83 7.61 3.81
CA LYS A 16 -9.54 7.08 5.15
C LYS A 16 -8.87 5.70 5.09
N ALA A 17 -9.37 4.81 4.22
CA ALA A 17 -8.78 3.49 4.02
C ALA A 17 -7.36 3.59 3.45
N THR A 18 -7.12 4.53 2.53
CA THR A 18 -5.79 4.81 1.97
C THR A 18 -4.83 5.34 3.05
N LEU A 19 -5.29 6.26 3.88
CA LEU A 19 -4.50 6.80 5.00
C LEU A 19 -4.17 5.72 6.04
N LEU A 20 -5.14 4.85 6.36
CA LEU A 20 -4.91 3.72 7.25
C LEU A 20 -3.84 2.77 6.69
N ARG A 21 -3.89 2.46 5.38
CA ARG A 21 -2.87 1.64 4.73
C ARG A 21 -1.49 2.30 4.81
N TRP A 22 -1.42 3.56 4.46
CA TRP A 22 -0.19 4.33 4.53
C TRP A 22 0.46 4.28 5.93
N TRP A 23 -0.36 4.46 6.96
CA TRP A 23 0.11 4.41 8.34
C TRP A 23 0.60 3.00 8.73
N ILE A 24 -0.18 1.95 8.42
CA ILE A 24 0.18 0.56 8.71
C ILE A 24 1.50 0.19 8.00
N VAL A 25 1.64 0.55 6.74
CA VAL A 25 2.85 0.25 5.96
C VAL A 25 4.08 0.95 6.55
N GLY A 26 3.95 2.22 6.95
CA GLY A 26 5.04 2.96 7.60
C GLY A 26 5.47 2.31 8.92
N MET A 27 4.52 1.88 9.73
CA MET A 27 4.79 1.16 10.98
C MET A 27 5.46 -0.20 10.73
N CYS A 28 4.98 -0.97 9.74
CA CYS A 28 5.59 -2.24 9.36
C CYS A 28 7.03 -2.03 8.90
N TYR A 29 7.28 -1.03 8.05
CA TYR A 29 8.63 -0.71 7.59
C TYR A 29 9.55 -0.39 8.77
N PHE A 30 9.11 0.47 9.67
CA PHE A 30 9.90 0.83 10.86
C PHE A 30 10.22 -0.40 11.71
N MET A 31 9.22 -1.21 12.05
CA MET A 31 9.41 -2.38 12.92
C MET A 31 10.27 -3.47 12.27
N ILE A 32 10.02 -3.77 11.00
CA ILE A 32 10.76 -4.82 10.28
C ILE A 32 12.18 -4.34 9.99
N GLY A 33 12.36 -3.09 9.55
CA GLY A 33 13.69 -2.50 9.31
C GLY A 33 14.54 -2.49 10.57
N PHE A 34 13.98 -2.07 11.70
CA PHE A 34 14.67 -2.14 12.99
C PHE A 34 14.97 -3.57 13.40
N GLY A 35 14.01 -4.50 13.25
CA GLY A 35 14.17 -5.91 13.60
C GLY A 35 15.24 -6.60 12.76
N THR A 36 15.30 -6.33 11.46
CA THR A 36 16.32 -6.90 10.56
C THR A 36 17.71 -6.37 10.88
N GLN A 37 17.85 -5.09 11.18
CA GLN A 37 19.14 -4.51 11.63
C GLN A 37 19.58 -5.11 12.96
N ALA A 38 18.70 -5.19 13.95
CA ALA A 38 18.99 -5.76 15.25
C ALA A 38 19.34 -7.26 15.17
N GLY A 39 18.75 -7.99 14.20
CA GLY A 39 19.03 -9.41 13.93
C GLY A 39 20.29 -9.65 13.06
N GLY A 40 20.98 -8.61 12.63
CA GLY A 40 22.18 -8.73 11.78
C GLY A 40 21.88 -9.08 10.31
N TYR A 41 20.59 -8.99 9.88
CA TYR A 41 20.21 -9.18 8.48
C TYR A 41 20.47 -7.90 7.69
N THR A 42 21.61 -7.83 7.01
CA THR A 42 22.03 -6.63 6.26
C THR A 42 21.79 -6.76 4.75
N SER A 43 21.37 -7.94 4.28
CA SER A 43 21.10 -8.16 2.86
C SER A 43 19.84 -7.39 2.41
N PRO A 44 19.92 -6.61 1.31
CA PRO A 44 18.73 -5.98 0.73
C PRO A 44 17.64 -6.98 0.34
N ILE A 45 18.02 -8.19 -0.06
CA ILE A 45 17.08 -9.25 -0.46
C ILE A 45 16.28 -9.71 0.76
N ASP A 46 16.92 -9.89 1.90
CA ASP A 46 16.25 -10.28 3.15
C ASP A 46 15.27 -9.20 3.59
N LEU A 47 15.69 -7.93 3.53
CA LEU A 47 14.82 -6.82 3.87
C LEU A 47 13.58 -6.75 2.96
N ILE A 48 13.75 -6.89 1.64
CA ILE A 48 12.65 -6.93 0.67
C ILE A 48 11.70 -8.09 0.99
N PHE A 49 12.26 -9.27 1.28
CA PHE A 49 11.47 -10.46 1.61
C PHE A 49 10.66 -10.26 2.89
N PHE A 50 11.30 -9.85 3.98
CA PHE A 50 10.62 -9.62 5.26
C PHE A 50 9.58 -8.50 5.18
N LEU A 51 9.87 -7.41 4.46
CA LEU A 51 8.90 -6.34 4.24
C LEU A 51 7.72 -6.82 3.39
N GLY A 52 7.97 -7.51 2.28
CA GLY A 52 6.91 -7.99 1.39
C GLY A 52 5.97 -8.96 2.09
N VAL A 53 6.52 -9.95 2.79
CA VAL A 53 5.75 -10.93 3.56
C VAL A 53 5.08 -10.26 4.76
N GLY A 54 5.79 -9.47 5.54
CA GLY A 54 5.28 -8.82 6.75
C GLY A 54 4.14 -7.85 6.46
N ILE A 55 4.31 -6.94 5.50
CA ILE A 55 3.26 -6.01 5.08
C ILE A 55 2.07 -6.77 4.49
N GLY A 56 2.32 -7.83 3.70
CA GLY A 56 1.28 -8.69 3.16
C GLY A 56 0.44 -9.34 4.25
N LEU A 57 1.08 -9.95 5.25
CA LEU A 57 0.40 -10.59 6.39
C LEU A 57 -0.39 -9.56 7.20
N VAL A 58 0.20 -8.41 7.54
CA VAL A 58 -0.50 -7.35 8.28
C VAL A 58 -1.66 -6.78 7.46
N THR A 59 -1.51 -6.68 6.14
CA THR A 59 -2.62 -6.29 5.26
C THR A 59 -3.78 -7.28 5.35
N ILE A 60 -3.51 -8.59 5.34
CA ILE A 60 -4.54 -9.63 5.39
C ILE A 60 -5.20 -9.70 6.77
N VAL A 61 -4.40 -9.66 7.82
CA VAL A 61 -4.88 -9.94 9.20
C VAL A 61 -5.44 -8.68 9.87
N VAL A 62 -4.89 -7.50 9.58
CA VAL A 62 -5.24 -6.25 10.27
C VAL A 62 -5.96 -5.28 9.33
N TYR A 63 -5.31 -4.90 8.22
CA TYR A 63 -5.86 -3.87 7.34
C TYR A 63 -7.19 -4.29 6.71
N ASN A 64 -7.25 -5.46 6.07
CA ASN A 64 -8.45 -5.91 5.36
C ASN A 64 -9.68 -6.04 6.28
N PRO A 65 -9.59 -6.67 7.47
CA PRO A 65 -10.72 -6.70 8.40
C PRO A 65 -11.20 -5.32 8.83
N ILE A 66 -10.27 -4.40 9.15
CA ILE A 66 -10.65 -3.04 9.56
C ILE A 66 -11.25 -2.29 8.38
N ALA A 67 -10.56 -2.26 7.25
CA ALA A 67 -10.95 -1.46 6.09
C ALA A 67 -12.32 -1.89 5.54
N TYR A 68 -12.57 -3.19 5.42
CA TYR A 68 -13.83 -3.70 4.86
C TYR A 68 -15.01 -3.75 5.84
N ASN A 69 -14.78 -3.66 7.14
CA ASN A 69 -15.86 -3.59 8.12
C ASN A 69 -16.20 -2.15 8.54
N VAL A 70 -15.23 -1.22 8.45
CA VAL A 70 -15.40 0.16 8.97
C VAL A 70 -15.66 1.17 7.87
N PHE A 71 -15.13 0.93 6.64
CA PHE A 71 -15.21 1.89 5.55
C PHE A 71 -16.00 1.31 4.37
N ASP A 72 -16.84 2.13 3.76
CA ASP A 72 -17.51 1.82 2.50
C ASP A 72 -16.54 2.09 1.34
N ILE A 73 -15.73 1.08 1.03
CA ILE A 73 -14.72 1.18 -0.03
C ILE A 73 -15.41 0.99 -1.39
N VAL A 74 -15.40 2.05 -2.19
CA VAL A 74 -15.96 2.05 -3.55
C VAL A 74 -14.84 1.81 -4.57
N ARG A 75 -15.00 0.79 -5.41
CA ARG A 75 -14.13 0.50 -6.56
C ARG A 75 -14.96 0.22 -7.80
N GLY A 76 -14.66 0.92 -8.89
CA GLY A 76 -15.41 0.75 -10.13
C GLY A 76 -16.92 1.04 -10.00
N GLY A 77 -17.30 1.97 -9.11
CA GLY A 77 -18.71 2.30 -8.84
C GLY A 77 -19.45 1.36 -7.89
N GLU A 78 -18.83 0.26 -7.44
CA GLU A 78 -19.43 -0.71 -6.52
C GLU A 78 -18.76 -0.72 -5.15
N ILE A 79 -19.54 -0.94 -4.09
CA ILE A 79 -19.02 -1.14 -2.73
C ILE A 79 -18.42 -2.55 -2.64
N VAL A 80 -17.12 -2.62 -2.39
CA VAL A 80 -16.35 -3.88 -2.44
C VAL A 80 -16.54 -4.75 -1.20
N ASN A 81 -17.05 -4.19 -0.11
CA ASN A 81 -17.18 -4.85 1.19
C ASN A 81 -17.94 -6.20 1.14
N HIS A 82 -18.96 -6.29 0.31
CA HIS A 82 -19.75 -7.51 0.16
C HIS A 82 -19.00 -8.65 -0.56
N ARG A 83 -18.01 -8.33 -1.40
CA ARG A 83 -17.23 -9.34 -2.13
C ARG A 83 -16.30 -10.15 -1.23
N TYR A 84 -15.85 -9.57 -0.13
CA TYR A 84 -14.91 -10.23 0.79
C TYR A 84 -15.59 -11.22 1.71
N ARG A 85 -16.84 -10.92 2.09
CA ARG A 85 -17.60 -11.67 3.10
C ARG A 85 -18.16 -13.01 2.61
N ASN A 86 -18.47 -13.15 1.31
CA ASN A 86 -19.20 -14.30 0.74
C ASN A 86 -18.33 -15.33 0.01
N LYS A 87 -16.99 -15.29 0.13
CA LYS A 87 -16.12 -16.23 -0.59
C LYS A 87 -15.97 -17.56 0.14
N LYS A 88 -15.99 -18.66 -0.63
CA LYS A 88 -15.69 -20.02 -0.16
C LYS A 88 -14.21 -20.13 0.24
N GLY A 89 -13.84 -21.10 1.09
CA GLY A 89 -12.51 -21.26 1.65
C GLY A 89 -11.35 -21.20 0.63
N TRP A 90 -11.48 -21.91 -0.49
CA TRP A 90 -10.49 -21.89 -1.58
C TRP A 90 -10.33 -20.51 -2.23
N GLN A 91 -11.43 -19.80 -2.45
CA GLN A 91 -11.39 -18.45 -3.02
C GLN A 91 -10.76 -17.44 -2.06
N ARG A 92 -10.91 -17.65 -0.74
CA ARG A 92 -10.21 -16.85 0.27
C ARG A 92 -8.71 -17.12 0.23
N ALA A 93 -8.31 -18.39 0.16
CA ALA A 93 -6.89 -18.76 0.07
C ALA A 93 -6.22 -18.15 -1.17
N LEU A 94 -6.86 -18.22 -2.33
CA LEU A 94 -6.35 -17.64 -3.57
C LEU A 94 -6.26 -16.10 -3.48
N GLN A 95 -7.23 -15.45 -2.83
CA GLN A 95 -7.19 -14.01 -2.61
C GLN A 95 -6.06 -13.62 -1.65
N THR A 96 -5.87 -14.37 -0.56
CA THR A 96 -4.78 -14.18 0.39
C THR A 96 -3.42 -14.27 -0.29
N LEU A 97 -3.22 -15.28 -1.14
CA LEU A 97 -2.01 -15.44 -1.96
C LEU A 97 -1.83 -14.27 -2.93
N GLY A 98 -2.93 -13.81 -3.55
CA GLY A 98 -2.92 -12.63 -4.43
C GLY A 98 -2.54 -11.34 -3.70
N ASP A 99 -3.08 -11.12 -2.51
CA ASP A 99 -2.76 -9.95 -1.67
C ASP A 99 -1.29 -10.00 -1.20
N LEU A 100 -0.79 -11.19 -0.85
CA LEU A 100 0.62 -11.40 -0.48
C LEU A 100 1.56 -11.15 -1.66
N GLY A 101 1.24 -11.73 -2.83
CA GLY A 101 2.01 -11.52 -4.06
C GLY A 101 2.01 -10.07 -4.51
N LEU A 102 0.87 -9.39 -4.40
CA LEU A 102 0.77 -7.96 -4.70
C LEU A 102 1.63 -7.13 -3.74
N SER A 103 1.61 -7.45 -2.45
CA SER A 103 2.44 -6.76 -1.47
C SER A 103 3.94 -6.92 -1.79
N MET A 104 4.37 -8.14 -2.11
CA MET A 104 5.75 -8.43 -2.51
C MET A 104 6.14 -7.63 -3.76
N LEU A 105 5.30 -7.64 -4.79
CA LEU A 105 5.53 -6.88 -6.03
C LEU A 105 5.70 -5.38 -5.74
N VAL A 106 4.81 -4.81 -4.92
CA VAL A 106 4.86 -3.40 -4.58
C VAL A 106 6.13 -3.06 -3.80
N VAL A 107 6.55 -3.90 -2.85
CA VAL A 107 7.81 -3.70 -2.12
C VAL A 107 9.01 -3.70 -3.06
N ILE A 108 9.06 -4.62 -4.02
CA ILE A 108 10.12 -4.64 -5.05
C ILE A 108 10.12 -3.33 -5.86
N LEU A 109 8.95 -2.87 -6.31
CA LEU A 109 8.84 -1.62 -7.06
C LEU A 109 9.28 -0.40 -6.24
N VAL A 110 8.93 -0.35 -4.96
CA VAL A 110 9.41 0.70 -4.05
C VAL A 110 10.92 0.66 -3.93
N TYR A 111 11.50 -0.52 -3.71
CA TYR A 111 12.95 -0.68 -3.60
C TYR A 111 13.69 -0.22 -4.86
N LEU A 112 13.22 -0.65 -6.04
CA LEU A 112 13.78 -0.20 -7.31
C LEU A 112 13.66 1.32 -7.50
N SER A 113 12.55 1.91 -7.06
CA SER A 113 12.35 3.37 -7.10
C SER A 113 13.33 4.09 -6.19
N TYR A 114 13.57 3.58 -4.98
CA TYR A 114 14.56 4.15 -4.07
C TYR A 114 15.96 4.11 -4.66
N GLN A 115 16.38 3.01 -5.28
CA GLN A 115 17.68 2.92 -5.92
C GLN A 115 17.83 3.98 -7.02
N ASN A 116 16.82 4.14 -7.87
CA ASN A 116 16.87 5.14 -8.94
C ASN A 116 16.86 6.59 -8.40
N ILE A 117 16.06 6.87 -7.38
CA ILE A 117 16.02 8.19 -6.72
C ILE A 117 17.37 8.50 -6.09
N ASN A 118 17.98 7.54 -5.38
CA ASN A 118 19.29 7.73 -4.78
C ASN A 118 20.36 8.00 -5.83
N LEU A 119 20.43 7.22 -6.91
CA LEU A 119 21.37 7.45 -8.01
C LEU A 119 21.17 8.84 -8.63
N PHE A 120 19.93 9.27 -8.82
CA PHE A 120 19.61 10.59 -9.34
C PHE A 120 20.05 11.71 -8.39
N LEU A 121 19.76 11.60 -7.09
CA LEU A 121 20.12 12.60 -6.09
C LEU A 121 21.63 12.70 -5.90
N VAL A 122 22.32 11.57 -5.84
CA VAL A 122 23.79 11.52 -5.75
C VAL A 122 24.41 12.16 -7.00
N GLY A 123 23.92 11.80 -8.20
CA GLY A 123 24.44 12.32 -9.47
C GLY A 123 24.16 13.80 -9.68
N LEU A 124 22.96 14.28 -9.31
CA LEU A 124 22.53 15.66 -9.55
C LEU A 124 23.03 16.63 -8.48
N LEU A 125 23.00 16.21 -7.22
CA LEU A 125 23.29 17.09 -6.08
C LEU A 125 24.68 16.87 -5.51
N GLY A 126 25.44 15.90 -6.00
CA GLY A 126 26.78 15.58 -5.49
C GLY A 126 26.78 15.13 -4.02
N LEU A 127 25.65 14.63 -3.52
CA LEU A 127 25.51 14.17 -2.15
C LEU A 127 26.24 12.83 -1.98
N SER A 128 26.88 12.63 -0.84
CA SER A 128 27.42 11.31 -0.53
C SER A 128 26.29 10.30 -0.33
N PRO A 129 26.45 9.05 -0.76
CA PRO A 129 25.42 8.00 -0.58
C PRO A 129 24.98 7.82 0.87
N GLU A 130 25.85 8.15 1.82
CA GLU A 130 25.63 8.05 3.26
C GLU A 130 24.69 9.15 3.82
N THR A 131 24.56 10.26 3.11
CA THR A 131 23.80 11.44 3.58
C THR A 131 22.31 11.37 3.22
N VAL A 132 21.92 10.52 2.26
CA VAL A 132 20.60 10.59 1.61
C VAL A 132 19.51 9.95 2.42
N VAL A 133 19.73 9.46 3.60
CA VAL A 133 18.71 8.65 4.06
C VAL A 133 18.31 8.70 5.49
N VAL A 134 17.82 8.62 6.27
CA VAL A 134 17.43 7.91 7.49
C VAL A 134 16.18 8.45 8.19
N ALA A 135 16.00 9.75 8.28
CA ALA A 135 14.90 10.29 9.08
C ALA A 135 13.51 10.20 8.43
N GLY A 136 13.46 10.07 7.12
CA GLY A 136 12.21 10.06 6.34
C GLY A 136 11.82 8.71 5.74
N GLU A 137 12.61 7.65 5.93
CA GLU A 137 12.43 6.37 5.25
C GLU A 137 11.07 5.71 5.45
N PRO A 138 10.54 5.54 6.68
CA PRO A 138 9.24 4.92 6.85
C PRO A 138 8.12 5.69 6.17
N PHE A 139 8.23 7.02 6.16
CA PHE A 139 7.27 7.93 5.54
C PHE A 139 7.33 7.86 4.01
N GLY A 140 8.54 7.96 3.46
CA GLY A 140 8.77 7.85 2.02
C GLY A 140 8.38 6.47 1.49
N PHE A 141 8.77 5.41 2.18
CA PHE A 141 8.40 4.04 1.85
C PHE A 141 6.88 3.86 1.82
N ALA A 142 6.18 4.28 2.88
CA ALA A 142 4.72 4.17 2.97
C ALA A 142 4.01 4.94 1.86
N THR A 143 4.54 6.12 1.49
CA THR A 143 4.01 6.94 0.41
C THR A 143 4.14 6.24 -0.94
N LEU A 144 5.34 5.80 -1.31
CA LEU A 144 5.57 5.08 -2.57
C LEU A 144 4.79 3.77 -2.62
N TYR A 145 4.79 3.00 -1.53
CA TYR A 145 4.01 1.77 -1.43
C TYR A 145 2.52 2.03 -1.70
N THR A 146 1.95 3.03 -1.04
CA THR A 146 0.53 3.37 -1.18
C THR A 146 0.20 3.84 -2.59
N LEU A 147 1.07 4.61 -3.24
CA LEU A 147 0.93 5.05 -4.62
C LEU A 147 0.97 3.87 -5.59
N PHE A 148 1.99 3.02 -5.54
CA PHE A 148 2.09 1.85 -6.41
C PHE A 148 0.93 0.87 -6.21
N TYR A 149 0.58 0.59 -4.96
CA TYR A 149 -0.56 -0.26 -4.64
C TYR A 149 -1.86 0.29 -5.24
N SER A 150 -2.11 1.58 -5.09
CA SER A 150 -3.31 2.24 -5.62
C SER A 150 -3.31 2.26 -7.15
N ALA A 151 -2.17 2.48 -7.78
CA ALA A 151 -2.03 2.47 -9.23
C ALA A 151 -2.30 1.07 -9.81
N ILE A 152 -1.69 0.02 -9.23
CA ILE A 152 -1.87 -1.37 -9.69
C ILE A 152 -3.32 -1.81 -9.50
N THR A 153 -3.89 -1.56 -8.32
CA THR A 153 -5.29 -1.94 -8.06
C THR A 153 -6.27 -1.16 -8.94
N GLY A 154 -6.03 0.13 -9.17
CA GLY A 154 -6.84 0.94 -10.09
C GLY A 154 -6.74 0.47 -11.53
N LEU A 155 -5.55 0.08 -11.99
CA LEU A 155 -5.36 -0.48 -13.32
C LEU A 155 -6.07 -1.83 -13.48
N THR A 156 -5.94 -2.71 -12.49
CA THR A 156 -6.62 -4.02 -12.52
C THR A 156 -8.15 -3.87 -12.52
N ASP A 157 -8.69 -2.90 -11.78
CA ASP A 157 -10.13 -2.63 -11.78
C ASP A 157 -10.60 -2.09 -13.14
N LYS A 158 -9.85 -1.20 -13.78
CA LYS A 158 -10.13 -0.72 -15.15
C LYS A 158 -10.10 -1.86 -16.17
N LEU A 159 -9.07 -2.71 -16.13
CA LEU A 159 -8.96 -3.85 -17.04
C LEU A 159 -10.12 -4.84 -16.87
N ARG A 160 -10.57 -5.06 -15.64
CA ARG A 160 -11.76 -5.89 -15.37
C ARG A 160 -13.01 -5.25 -15.95
N ALA A 161 -13.22 -3.96 -15.76
CA ALA A 161 -14.38 -3.24 -16.30
C ALA A 161 -14.44 -3.33 -17.83
N ILE A 162 -13.31 -3.20 -18.52
CA ILE A 162 -13.23 -3.38 -19.97
C ILE A 162 -13.60 -4.80 -20.37
N ARG A 163 -13.06 -5.82 -19.65
CA ARG A 163 -13.30 -7.23 -19.97
C ARG A 163 -14.74 -7.67 -19.71
N THR A 164 -15.44 -7.07 -18.75
CA THR A 164 -16.84 -7.38 -18.43
C THR A 164 -17.85 -6.57 -19.23
N GLY A 165 -17.40 -5.73 -20.17
CA GLY A 165 -18.28 -4.87 -20.97
C GLY A 165 -19.01 -3.78 -20.17
N SER A 166 -18.63 -3.57 -18.90
CA SER A 166 -19.21 -2.51 -18.04
C SER A 166 -18.59 -1.12 -18.29
N ALA A 167 -17.66 -1.03 -19.23
CA ALA A 167 -17.07 0.24 -19.65
C ALA A 167 -17.91 0.84 -20.79
N THR A 168 -19.16 1.20 -20.52
CA THR A 168 -19.97 2.02 -21.43
C THR A 168 -20.35 3.30 -20.71
N VAL A 169 -19.82 4.38 -21.30
CA VAL A 169 -20.23 5.80 -21.20
C VAL A 169 -19.76 6.50 -19.95
#